data_2c91b9b9690d8bc6253c1bd3189c2efe
#
_entry.id   2c91b9b9690d8bc6253c1bd3189c2efe
#
_cell.length_a   1.000
_cell.length_b   1.000
_cell.length_c   1.000
_cell.angle_alpha   90.00
_cell.angle_beta   90.00
_cell.angle_gamma   90.00
#
_symmetry.space_group_name_H-M   'P 1'
#
loop_
_entity.id
_entity.type
_entity.pdbx_description
1 polymer ?
#
loop_
_entity_poly.entity_id
_entity_poly.type
_entity_poly.pdbx_seq_one_letter_code
_entity_poly.pdbx_strand_id
1 'polypeptide(L)'
;MPLFSIPLYLTSAFVLCLLFPANAHALEFGPVKDRLFAYAQQIEASPDGSFRRFAYDELRDVNGRDTVPGRRAKRQYMLRVPGGVKQRRQATPAGRIPYMQAGAAPEKARLLMVYIHGNGGNLKQGVDTRTFGGNFGRAMTLVAKAGGRYVSPGFSDFGATGAAQISALLADQRAANRDAKIVLACGSQGSLLCWRLAREPSTTGLMDGLVLLGGTGDADYLRARRAAEVASIPIVFAHGSRDPVFDWQAVRAQADALGAAGGRVRMDLFDGGIHGTPIRMIDWRDTLNWMF
;
A
#
# COMPACT_ATOMS: atom_id res chain seq x y z
N MET A 1 -19.21 -85.12 6.61
CA MET A 1 -18.15 -84.22 6.98
C MET A 1 -18.54 -82.84 6.45
N PRO A 2 -18.92 -81.85 7.28
CA PRO A 2 -19.25 -80.52 6.80
C PRO A 2 -17.98 -79.64 6.78
N LEU A 3 -17.75 -78.94 5.67
CA LEU A 3 -16.71 -77.93 5.44
C LEU A 3 -17.12 -76.61 6.08
N PHE A 4 -16.34 -76.14 7.05
CA PHE A 4 -16.50 -74.83 7.67
C PHE A 4 -15.87 -73.74 6.80
N SER A 5 -16.69 -72.82 6.30
CA SER A 5 -16.22 -71.60 5.63
C SER A 5 -15.97 -70.53 6.68
N ILE A 6 -14.74 -69.97 6.71
CA ILE A 6 -14.35 -68.83 7.56
C ILE A 6 -14.57 -67.55 6.79
N PRO A 7 -15.35 -66.58 7.28
CA PRO A 7 -15.45 -65.26 6.59
C PRO A 7 -14.25 -64.38 6.86
N LEU A 8 -13.64 -63.87 5.80
CA LEU A 8 -12.55 -62.93 5.83
C LEU A 8 -13.11 -61.50 6.03
N TYR A 9 -12.92 -60.92 7.20
CA TYR A 9 -13.28 -59.53 7.48
C TYR A 9 -12.16 -58.60 6.97
N LEU A 10 -12.42 -57.88 5.87
CA LEU A 10 -11.60 -56.75 5.42
C LEU A 10 -11.88 -55.54 6.33
N THR A 11 -10.96 -55.20 7.20
CA THR A 11 -10.97 -53.97 7.96
C THR A 11 -10.38 -52.86 7.09
N SER A 12 -11.24 -51.99 6.50
CA SER A 12 -10.84 -50.78 5.83
C SER A 12 -10.39 -49.73 6.86
N ALA A 13 -9.11 -49.49 6.96
CA ALA A 13 -8.57 -48.37 7.75
C ALA A 13 -8.82 -47.05 7.04
N PHE A 14 -9.74 -46.25 7.53
CA PHE A 14 -9.98 -44.88 7.08
C PHE A 14 -8.87 -44.00 7.67
N VAL A 15 -7.92 -43.58 6.82
CA VAL A 15 -6.91 -42.59 7.20
C VAL A 15 -7.59 -41.21 7.13
N LEU A 16 -7.97 -40.68 8.29
CA LEU A 16 -8.47 -39.32 8.44
C LEU A 16 -7.29 -38.36 8.34
N CYS A 17 -7.04 -37.80 7.13
CA CYS A 17 -6.10 -36.70 6.96
C CYS A 17 -6.67 -35.45 7.64
N LEU A 18 -6.21 -35.17 8.85
CA LEU A 18 -6.44 -33.88 9.52
C LEU A 18 -5.71 -32.79 8.74
N LEU A 19 -6.45 -32.11 7.86
CA LEU A 19 -6.01 -30.84 7.27
C LEU A 19 -6.00 -29.80 8.39
N PHE A 20 -4.81 -29.62 9.01
CA PHE A 20 -4.59 -28.44 9.86
C PHE A 20 -4.69 -27.21 8.95
N PRO A 21 -5.60 -26.24 9.21
CA PRO A 21 -5.58 -24.99 8.49
C PRO A 21 -4.20 -24.36 8.72
N ALA A 22 -3.46 -24.13 7.65
CA ALA A 22 -2.25 -23.32 7.73
C ALA A 22 -2.68 -21.96 8.29
N ASN A 23 -2.31 -21.68 9.54
CA ASN A 23 -2.53 -20.38 10.15
C ASN A 23 -1.82 -19.34 9.26
N ALA A 24 -2.57 -18.71 8.38
CA ALA A 24 -2.12 -17.50 7.70
C ALA A 24 -1.94 -16.46 8.80
N HIS A 25 -0.72 -16.38 9.37
CA HIS A 25 -0.40 -15.33 10.32
C HIS A 25 -0.69 -13.98 9.66
N ALA A 26 -1.62 -13.21 10.23
CA ALA A 26 -1.90 -11.85 9.81
C ALA A 26 -0.58 -11.07 9.63
N LEU A 27 -0.53 -10.19 8.66
CA LEU A 27 0.60 -9.29 8.51
C LEU A 27 0.57 -8.31 9.68
N GLU A 28 1.63 -8.29 10.46
CA GLU A 28 1.80 -7.36 11.57
C GLU A 28 3.04 -6.50 11.33
N PHE A 29 2.87 -5.20 11.47
CA PHE A 29 3.95 -4.23 11.34
C PHE A 29 4.35 -3.75 12.72
N GLY A 30 5.43 -4.29 13.24
CA GLY A 30 6.00 -3.91 14.53
C GLY A 30 6.54 -2.47 14.55
N PRO A 31 6.90 -1.95 15.72
CA PRO A 31 7.30 -0.55 15.88
C PRO A 31 8.61 -0.21 15.15
N VAL A 32 8.63 0.96 14.49
CA VAL A 32 9.80 1.56 13.86
C VAL A 32 9.79 3.06 14.12
N LYS A 33 10.47 3.50 15.18
CA LYS A 33 10.56 4.91 15.62
C LYS A 33 9.19 5.61 15.71
N ASP A 34 8.16 4.92 16.15
CA ASP A 34 6.76 5.39 16.12
C ASP A 34 6.59 6.76 16.75
N ARG A 35 7.22 7.02 17.90
CA ARG A 35 7.16 8.32 18.59
C ARG A 35 7.54 9.51 17.69
N LEU A 36 8.37 9.30 16.65
CA LEU A 36 8.80 10.34 15.73
C LEU A 36 7.87 10.50 14.52
N PHE A 37 7.07 9.48 14.21
CA PHE A 37 6.25 9.41 12.99
C PHE A 37 4.75 9.30 13.26
N ALA A 38 4.35 9.13 14.52
CA ALA A 38 2.94 9.13 14.89
C ALA A 38 2.25 10.40 14.43
N TYR A 39 0.96 10.30 14.15
CA TYR A 39 0.13 11.45 13.90
C TYR A 39 0.19 12.43 15.08
N ALA A 40 0.07 13.72 14.78
CA ALA A 40 -0.16 14.74 15.77
C ALA A 40 -1.56 14.56 16.41
N GLN A 41 -2.01 15.54 17.20
CA GLN A 41 -3.31 15.48 17.84
C GLN A 41 -4.43 15.23 16.82
N GLN A 42 -5.23 14.20 17.06
CA GLN A 42 -6.49 14.00 16.35
C GLN A 42 -7.52 14.99 16.86
N ILE A 43 -8.06 15.82 15.97
CA ILE A 43 -9.01 16.89 16.29
C ILE A 43 -10.44 16.55 15.92
N GLU A 44 -10.62 15.55 15.02
CA GLU A 44 -11.93 15.06 14.60
C GLU A 44 -11.84 13.59 14.16
N ALA A 45 -12.89 12.81 14.39
CA ALA A 45 -13.07 11.48 13.79
C ALA A 45 -14.56 11.19 13.63
N SER A 46 -14.89 10.43 12.58
CA SER A 46 -16.20 9.79 12.48
C SER A 46 -16.33 8.65 13.51
N PRO A 47 -17.54 8.31 13.96
CA PRO A 47 -17.76 7.26 14.96
C PRO A 47 -17.18 5.89 14.57
N ASP A 48 -17.17 5.57 13.28
CA ASP A 48 -16.66 4.33 12.70
C ASP A 48 -15.14 4.40 12.35
N GLY A 49 -14.51 5.57 12.55
CA GLY A 49 -13.09 5.78 12.22
C GLY A 49 -12.79 5.85 10.71
N SER A 50 -13.81 5.91 9.85
CA SER A 50 -13.63 6.03 8.40
C SER A 50 -13.07 7.39 7.97
N PHE A 51 -13.25 8.41 8.81
CA PHE A 51 -12.63 9.73 8.67
C PHE A 51 -11.90 10.13 9.95
N ARG A 52 -10.71 10.66 9.78
CA ARG A 52 -9.92 11.24 10.88
C ARG A 52 -9.26 12.53 10.41
N ARG A 53 -9.26 13.56 11.27
CA ARG A 53 -8.59 14.84 11.02
C ARG A 53 -7.54 15.08 12.07
N PHE A 54 -6.33 15.39 11.65
CA PHE A 54 -5.17 15.58 12.51
C PHE A 54 -4.66 17.02 12.41
N ALA A 55 -4.31 17.59 13.54
CA ALA A 55 -3.63 18.87 13.57
C ALA A 55 -2.30 18.79 12.80
N TYR A 56 -2.07 19.74 11.91
CA TYR A 56 -0.80 19.89 11.20
C TYR A 56 -0.26 21.31 11.39
N ASP A 57 1.03 21.41 11.62
CA ASP A 57 1.75 22.65 11.75
C ASP A 57 3.11 22.56 11.06
N GLU A 58 3.41 23.47 10.13
CA GLU A 58 4.62 23.41 9.33
C GLU A 58 5.90 23.55 10.17
N LEU A 59 5.89 24.39 11.22
CA LEU A 59 7.05 24.57 12.08
C LEU A 59 7.34 23.31 12.88
N ARG A 60 6.31 22.67 13.43
CA ARG A 60 6.43 21.41 14.18
C ARG A 60 6.74 20.23 13.26
N ASP A 61 5.97 20.05 12.19
CA ASP A 61 5.91 18.80 11.42
C ASP A 61 6.89 18.75 10.24
N VAL A 62 7.23 19.91 9.67
CA VAL A 62 8.27 20.02 8.64
C VAL A 62 9.60 20.44 9.26
N ASN A 63 9.66 21.62 9.88
CA ASN A 63 10.92 22.14 10.41
C ASN A 63 11.39 21.35 11.67
N GLY A 64 10.47 20.68 12.38
CA GLY A 64 10.79 19.72 13.43
C GLY A 64 11.51 18.48 12.91
N ARG A 65 11.10 17.98 11.73
CA ARG A 65 11.66 16.78 11.09
C ARG A 65 12.83 17.06 10.17
N ASP A 66 12.84 18.21 9.48
CA ASP A 66 13.84 18.56 8.48
C ASP A 66 14.75 19.71 8.93
N THR A 67 15.92 19.79 8.31
CA THR A 67 16.81 20.96 8.41
C THR A 67 16.28 22.08 7.52
N VAL A 68 16.39 23.32 8.00
CA VAL A 68 15.98 24.52 7.26
C VAL A 68 17.25 25.28 6.85
N PRO A 69 17.39 25.76 5.63
CA PRO A 69 16.42 25.72 4.50
C PRO A 69 16.47 24.43 3.67
N GLY A 70 17.39 23.51 3.90
CA GLY A 70 17.71 22.41 2.99
C GLY A 70 16.65 21.30 2.87
N ARG A 71 15.56 21.34 3.65
CA ARG A 71 14.46 20.35 3.62
C ARG A 71 14.93 18.89 3.63
N ARG A 72 16.03 18.60 4.34
CA ARG A 72 16.55 17.24 4.52
C ARG A 72 16.20 16.74 5.91
N ALA A 73 15.74 15.50 5.99
CA ALA A 73 15.40 14.87 7.25
C ALA A 73 16.56 14.92 8.24
N LYS A 74 16.30 15.35 9.47
CA LYS A 74 17.27 15.31 10.56
C LYS A 74 17.67 13.86 10.86
N ARG A 75 18.90 13.64 11.34
CA ARG A 75 19.48 12.32 11.55
C ARG A 75 18.59 11.35 12.32
N GLN A 76 17.82 11.83 13.30
CA GLN A 76 16.90 10.99 14.09
C GLN A 76 15.75 10.40 13.25
N TYR A 77 15.31 11.06 12.17
CA TYR A 77 14.28 10.59 11.25
C TYR A 77 14.82 9.72 10.11
N MET A 78 16.14 9.74 9.87
CA MET A 78 16.74 8.87 8.88
C MET A 78 16.75 7.42 9.39
N LEU A 79 16.42 6.48 8.51
CA LEU A 79 16.49 5.05 8.79
C LEU A 79 17.43 4.37 7.81
N ARG A 80 18.22 3.44 8.34
CA ARG A 80 18.97 2.49 7.52
C ARG A 80 18.06 1.33 7.17
N VAL A 81 17.69 1.23 5.90
CA VAL A 81 16.81 0.16 5.40
C VAL A 81 17.54 -1.19 5.48
N PRO A 82 16.94 -2.24 6.09
CA PRO A 82 17.54 -3.57 6.13
C PRO A 82 17.87 -4.10 4.73
N GLY A 83 19.07 -4.62 4.50
CA GLY A 83 19.53 -5.11 3.20
C GLY A 83 19.81 -4.03 2.15
N GLY A 84 19.58 -2.74 2.50
CA GLY A 84 19.80 -1.61 1.60
C GLY A 84 18.79 -1.53 0.46
N VAL A 85 19.00 -0.56 -0.43
CA VAL A 85 18.19 -0.34 -1.63
C VAL A 85 18.98 -0.75 -2.86
N LYS A 86 18.38 -1.50 -3.78
CA LYS A 86 19.03 -2.00 -4.99
C LYS A 86 18.21 -1.58 -6.21
N GLN A 87 18.89 -1.18 -7.28
CA GLN A 87 18.28 -0.95 -8.57
C GLN A 87 18.16 -2.28 -9.33
N ARG A 88 17.02 -2.48 -9.98
CA ARG A 88 16.66 -3.64 -10.79
C ARG A 88 16.01 -3.19 -12.10
N ARG A 89 15.76 -4.12 -12.98
CA ARG A 89 15.00 -3.91 -14.22
C ARG A 89 14.00 -5.03 -14.40
N GLN A 90 12.82 -4.68 -14.88
CA GLN A 90 11.71 -5.59 -15.20
C GLN A 90 11.45 -5.54 -16.71
N ALA A 91 11.40 -6.70 -17.36
CA ALA A 91 10.83 -6.79 -18.69
C ALA A 91 9.30 -6.79 -18.59
N THR A 92 8.64 -5.98 -19.42
CA THR A 92 7.19 -5.92 -19.49
C THR A 92 6.73 -5.96 -20.95
N PRO A 93 5.47 -6.28 -21.24
CA PRO A 93 4.94 -6.20 -22.61
C PRO A 93 5.06 -4.79 -23.22
N ALA A 94 5.06 -3.73 -22.36
CA ALA A 94 5.21 -2.33 -22.75
C ALA A 94 6.65 -1.80 -22.58
N GLY A 95 7.66 -2.69 -22.74
CA GLY A 95 9.08 -2.35 -22.63
C GLY A 95 9.69 -2.62 -21.26
N ARG A 96 11.00 -2.43 -21.15
CA ARG A 96 11.76 -2.70 -19.92
C ARG A 96 11.78 -1.47 -19.04
N ILE A 97 11.34 -1.60 -17.78
CA ILE A 97 11.37 -0.53 -16.79
C ILE A 97 12.45 -0.75 -15.73
N PRO A 98 13.13 0.30 -15.25
CA PRO A 98 13.95 0.25 -14.05
C PRO A 98 13.06 0.38 -12.81
N TYR A 99 13.50 -0.21 -11.69
CA TYR A 99 12.87 0.03 -10.39
C TYR A 99 13.89 -0.02 -9.26
N MET A 100 13.60 0.67 -8.16
CA MET A 100 14.32 0.56 -6.91
C MET A 100 13.61 -0.44 -6.00
N GLN A 101 14.37 -1.27 -5.30
CA GLN A 101 13.82 -2.32 -4.42
C GLN A 101 14.53 -2.34 -3.08
N ALA A 102 13.75 -2.57 -2.01
CA ALA A 102 14.23 -2.92 -0.68
C ALA A 102 13.48 -4.14 -0.12
N GLY A 103 14.05 -4.82 0.88
CA GLY A 103 13.43 -5.97 1.54
C GLY A 103 13.62 -7.29 0.82
N ALA A 104 12.64 -8.17 0.95
CA ALA A 104 12.70 -9.57 0.54
C ALA A 104 12.76 -9.75 -1.00
N ALA A 105 13.21 -10.92 -1.43
CA ALA A 105 13.07 -11.36 -2.81
C ALA A 105 11.59 -11.73 -3.11
N PRO A 106 11.15 -11.69 -4.39
CA PRO A 106 9.74 -11.87 -4.74
C PRO A 106 9.10 -13.13 -4.16
N GLU A 107 9.78 -14.26 -4.25
CA GLU A 107 9.32 -15.59 -3.81
C GLU A 107 9.20 -15.73 -2.29
N LYS A 108 9.86 -14.85 -1.52
CA LYS A 108 9.85 -14.83 -0.05
C LYS A 108 9.02 -13.69 0.53
N ALA A 109 8.58 -12.77 -0.32
CA ALA A 109 7.88 -11.58 0.13
C ALA A 109 6.46 -11.90 0.60
N ARG A 110 6.14 -11.63 1.87
CA ARG A 110 4.77 -11.73 2.42
C ARG A 110 3.89 -10.55 2.01
N LEU A 111 4.51 -9.44 1.64
CA LEU A 111 3.89 -8.20 1.15
C LEU A 111 4.75 -7.62 0.03
N LEU A 112 4.13 -7.19 -1.05
CA LEU A 112 4.70 -6.22 -1.99
C LEU A 112 4.03 -4.86 -1.76
N MET A 113 4.81 -3.85 -1.41
CA MET A 113 4.36 -2.46 -1.42
C MET A 113 5.01 -1.74 -2.60
N VAL A 114 4.21 -1.18 -3.51
CA VAL A 114 4.69 -0.41 -4.68
C VAL A 114 4.34 1.06 -4.49
N TYR A 115 5.36 1.92 -4.51
CA TYR A 115 5.15 3.36 -4.50
C TYR A 115 5.14 3.91 -5.92
N ILE A 116 4.03 4.50 -6.34
CA ILE A 116 3.83 5.17 -7.63
C ILE A 116 3.96 6.67 -7.41
N HIS A 117 5.02 7.27 -7.98
CA HIS A 117 5.28 8.72 -7.84
C HIS A 117 4.26 9.56 -8.60
N GLY A 118 4.13 10.84 -8.22
CA GLY A 118 3.34 11.83 -8.94
C GLY A 118 4.12 12.51 -10.07
N ASN A 119 3.52 13.55 -10.66
CA ASN A 119 4.13 14.36 -11.70
C ASN A 119 5.46 14.98 -11.23
N GLY A 120 6.45 15.01 -12.11
CA GLY A 120 7.80 15.47 -11.80
C GLY A 120 8.62 14.53 -10.91
N GLY A 121 8.03 13.42 -10.42
CA GLY A 121 8.73 12.39 -9.66
C GLY A 121 9.47 11.39 -10.55
N ASN A 122 10.16 10.46 -9.90
CA ASN A 122 10.83 9.33 -10.56
C ASN A 122 11.06 8.18 -9.56
N LEU A 123 11.61 7.07 -10.03
CA LEU A 123 11.85 5.86 -9.21
C LEU A 123 12.72 6.11 -7.96
N LYS A 124 13.54 7.17 -7.92
CA LYS A 124 14.38 7.48 -6.74
C LYS A 124 13.60 8.16 -5.63
N GLN A 125 12.48 8.83 -5.94
CA GLN A 125 11.68 9.54 -4.95
C GLN A 125 11.18 8.60 -3.85
N GLY A 126 10.59 7.45 -4.21
CA GLY A 126 10.01 6.52 -3.24
C GLY A 126 11.03 5.78 -2.36
N VAL A 127 12.33 5.94 -2.64
CA VAL A 127 13.41 5.36 -1.83
C VAL A 127 14.32 6.39 -1.20
N ASP A 128 13.97 7.68 -1.30
CA ASP A 128 14.76 8.74 -0.68
C ASP A 128 14.53 8.78 0.83
N THR A 129 15.55 8.38 1.59
CA THR A 129 15.54 8.38 3.06
C THR A 129 15.87 9.74 3.66
N ARG A 130 16.18 10.75 2.85
CA ARG A 130 16.68 12.06 3.27
C ARG A 130 15.70 13.20 3.05
N THR A 131 14.62 12.96 2.32
CA THR A 131 13.55 13.94 2.07
C THR A 131 12.23 13.47 2.66
N PHE A 132 11.19 14.27 2.53
CA PHE A 132 9.84 13.98 3.05
C PHE A 132 9.86 13.55 4.54
N GLY A 133 10.68 14.20 5.37
CA GLY A 133 10.78 13.89 6.79
C GLY A 133 11.29 12.47 7.09
N GLY A 134 11.97 11.80 6.15
CA GLY A 134 12.45 10.42 6.29
C GLY A 134 11.35 9.35 6.14
N ASN A 135 10.14 9.72 5.74
CA ASN A 135 8.98 8.83 5.79
C ASN A 135 9.05 7.66 4.78
N PHE A 136 9.71 7.82 3.63
CA PHE A 136 10.01 6.68 2.72
C PHE A 136 10.96 5.66 3.37
N GLY A 137 11.98 6.14 4.12
CA GLY A 137 12.86 5.27 4.88
C GLY A 137 12.10 4.44 5.91
N ARG A 138 11.09 5.04 6.55
CA ARG A 138 10.21 4.33 7.49
C ARG A 138 9.34 3.29 6.79
N ALA A 139 8.69 3.63 5.67
CA ALA A 139 7.89 2.68 4.89
C ALA A 139 8.71 1.46 4.47
N MET A 140 9.87 1.67 3.84
CA MET A 140 10.78 0.60 3.45
C MET A 140 11.21 -0.28 4.63
N THR A 141 11.51 0.34 5.78
CA THR A 141 11.96 -0.40 6.97
C THR A 141 10.84 -1.24 7.57
N LEU A 142 9.60 -0.71 7.66
CA LEU A 142 8.43 -1.44 8.13
C LEU A 142 8.15 -2.66 7.23
N VAL A 143 8.10 -2.44 5.92
CA VAL A 143 7.89 -3.50 4.94
C VAL A 143 8.98 -4.57 5.01
N ALA A 144 10.25 -4.18 5.03
CA ALA A 144 11.36 -5.13 5.09
C ALA A 144 11.36 -5.96 6.39
N LYS A 145 11.05 -5.34 7.54
CA LYS A 145 10.96 -6.04 8.84
C LYS A 145 9.78 -7.01 8.91
N ALA A 146 8.68 -6.72 8.23
CA ALA A 146 7.54 -7.61 8.11
C ALA A 146 7.75 -8.76 7.10
N GLY A 147 8.97 -8.93 6.57
CA GLY A 147 9.26 -9.92 5.52
C GLY A 147 8.71 -9.54 4.16
N GLY A 148 8.45 -8.26 3.93
CA GLY A 148 7.92 -7.75 2.68
C GLY A 148 8.99 -7.23 1.71
N ARG A 149 8.53 -6.90 0.52
CA ARG A 149 9.26 -6.28 -0.58
C ARG A 149 8.69 -4.90 -0.85
N TYR A 150 9.53 -3.89 -0.87
CA TYR A 150 9.17 -2.53 -1.27
C TYR A 150 9.75 -2.22 -2.64
N VAL A 151 8.96 -1.62 -3.54
CA VAL A 151 9.36 -1.28 -4.90
C VAL A 151 8.92 0.14 -5.24
N SER A 152 9.82 0.91 -5.87
CA SER A 152 9.53 2.20 -6.50
C SER A 152 9.93 2.10 -7.97
N PRO A 153 8.96 1.93 -8.91
CA PRO A 153 9.22 1.77 -10.33
C PRO A 153 9.42 3.08 -11.05
N GLY A 154 10.22 3.07 -12.11
CA GLY A 154 10.14 4.04 -13.19
C GLY A 154 9.17 3.52 -14.25
N PHE A 155 8.21 4.34 -14.62
CA PHE A 155 7.21 4.03 -15.64
C PHE A 155 7.11 5.17 -16.64
N SER A 156 6.56 4.89 -17.83
CA SER A 156 6.65 5.81 -18.97
C SER A 156 5.68 6.99 -18.89
N ASP A 157 4.44 6.73 -18.41
CA ASP A 157 3.35 7.72 -18.36
C ASP A 157 2.32 7.36 -17.30
N PHE A 158 1.37 8.26 -17.04
CA PHE A 158 0.23 8.00 -16.16
C PHE A 158 -0.99 7.40 -16.91
N GLY A 159 -0.79 6.92 -18.13
CA GLY A 159 -1.78 6.34 -19.00
C GLY A 159 -1.72 4.82 -19.12
N ALA A 160 -2.06 4.33 -20.32
CA ALA A 160 -2.16 2.90 -20.58
C ALA A 160 -0.80 2.19 -20.56
N THR A 161 0.26 2.83 -21.08
CA THR A 161 1.61 2.26 -21.13
C THR A 161 2.16 2.07 -19.73
N GLY A 162 2.10 3.10 -18.89
CA GLY A 162 2.53 3.01 -17.49
C GLY A 162 1.71 1.98 -16.71
N ALA A 163 0.39 1.90 -16.94
CA ALA A 163 -0.46 0.90 -16.31
C ALA A 163 -0.05 -0.53 -16.70
N ALA A 164 0.22 -0.79 -17.99
CA ALA A 164 0.69 -2.10 -18.46
C ALA A 164 2.06 -2.48 -17.84
N GLN A 165 2.95 -1.51 -17.68
CA GLN A 165 4.26 -1.72 -17.05
C GLN A 165 4.11 -2.08 -15.57
N ILE A 166 3.27 -1.38 -14.82
CA ILE A 166 3.01 -1.67 -13.40
C ILE A 166 2.27 -3.00 -13.25
N SER A 167 1.24 -3.27 -14.08
CA SER A 167 0.51 -4.55 -14.07
C SER A 167 1.45 -5.74 -14.21
N ALA A 168 2.42 -5.70 -15.12
CA ALA A 168 3.40 -6.76 -15.29
C ALA A 168 4.24 -7.00 -14.02
N LEU A 169 4.63 -5.93 -13.31
CA LEU A 169 5.35 -6.03 -12.04
C LEU A 169 4.50 -6.69 -10.95
N LEU A 170 3.21 -6.38 -10.89
CA LEU A 170 2.27 -7.00 -9.94
C LEU A 170 2.04 -8.47 -10.29
N ALA A 171 1.86 -8.79 -11.57
CA ALA A 171 1.68 -10.16 -12.04
C ALA A 171 2.89 -11.05 -11.74
N ASP A 172 4.10 -10.53 -11.93
CA ASP A 172 5.34 -11.24 -11.58
C ASP A 172 5.42 -11.54 -10.07
N GLN A 173 5.00 -10.61 -9.23
CA GLN A 173 4.92 -10.86 -7.79
C GLN A 173 3.91 -11.96 -7.47
N ARG A 174 2.73 -11.94 -8.08
CA ARG A 174 1.70 -12.99 -7.90
C ARG A 174 2.18 -14.35 -8.40
N ALA A 175 2.93 -14.38 -9.50
CA ALA A 175 3.52 -15.61 -10.03
C ALA A 175 4.61 -16.16 -9.08
N ALA A 176 5.42 -15.28 -8.50
CA ALA A 176 6.49 -15.66 -7.58
C ALA A 176 5.97 -16.11 -6.19
N ASN A 177 4.93 -15.46 -5.68
CA ASN A 177 4.26 -15.80 -4.42
C ASN A 177 2.79 -15.36 -4.46
N ARG A 178 1.88 -16.33 -4.58
CA ARG A 178 0.43 -16.11 -4.66
C ARG A 178 -0.18 -15.55 -3.36
N ASP A 179 0.42 -15.89 -2.23
CA ASP A 179 -0.10 -15.51 -0.90
C ASP A 179 0.38 -14.13 -0.46
N ALA A 180 1.36 -13.54 -1.17
CA ALA A 180 1.86 -12.21 -0.87
C ALA A 180 0.75 -11.17 -0.99
N LYS A 181 0.56 -10.32 0.01
CA LYS A 181 -0.31 -9.15 -0.11
C LYS A 181 0.33 -8.11 -1.05
N ILE A 182 -0.46 -7.38 -1.81
CA ILE A 182 0.02 -6.34 -2.72
C ILE A 182 -0.71 -5.02 -2.44
N VAL A 183 0.05 -3.99 -2.09
CA VAL A 183 -0.44 -2.63 -1.84
C VAL A 183 0.20 -1.65 -2.81
N LEU A 184 -0.61 -0.81 -3.44
CA LEU A 184 -0.15 0.35 -4.17
C LEU A 184 -0.26 1.60 -3.28
N ALA A 185 0.83 2.35 -3.16
CA ALA A 185 0.89 3.65 -2.51
C ALA A 185 1.16 4.71 -3.58
N CYS A 186 0.22 5.62 -3.81
CA CYS A 186 0.16 6.46 -4.99
C CYS A 186 0.20 7.92 -4.60
N GLY A 187 1.27 8.62 -4.96
CA GLY A 187 1.43 10.06 -4.69
C GLY A 187 0.81 10.90 -5.80
N SER A 188 -0.05 11.87 -5.44
CA SER A 188 -0.55 12.88 -6.36
C SER A 188 -1.12 12.27 -7.67
N GLN A 189 -0.63 12.69 -8.82
CA GLN A 189 -1.04 12.18 -10.14
C GLN A 189 -0.81 10.66 -10.31
N GLY A 190 0.05 10.03 -9.51
CA GLY A 190 0.18 8.58 -9.45
C GLY A 190 -1.13 7.87 -9.13
N SER A 191 -2.08 8.56 -8.47
CA SER A 191 -3.44 8.04 -8.21
C SER A 191 -4.18 7.66 -9.50
N LEU A 192 -3.92 8.32 -10.63
CA LEU A 192 -4.54 7.99 -11.92
C LEU A 192 -4.18 6.58 -12.39
N LEU A 193 -2.89 6.19 -12.25
CA LEU A 193 -2.45 4.82 -12.55
C LEU A 193 -3.09 3.81 -11.59
N CYS A 194 -3.10 4.14 -10.31
CA CYS A 194 -3.64 3.25 -9.28
C CYS A 194 -5.13 3.00 -9.48
N TRP A 195 -5.91 4.03 -9.81
CA TRP A 195 -7.32 3.88 -10.13
C TRP A 195 -7.55 3.08 -11.42
N ARG A 196 -6.74 3.34 -12.46
CA ARG A 196 -6.82 2.55 -13.71
C ARG A 196 -6.61 1.06 -13.41
N LEU A 197 -5.58 0.71 -12.64
CA LEU A 197 -5.30 -0.68 -12.25
C LEU A 197 -6.42 -1.27 -11.37
N ALA A 198 -7.01 -0.47 -10.48
CA ALA A 198 -8.06 -0.94 -9.57
C ALA A 198 -9.39 -1.24 -10.29
N ARG A 199 -9.70 -0.52 -11.36
CA ARG A 199 -10.96 -0.71 -12.11
C ARG A 199 -10.88 -1.68 -13.27
N GLU A 200 -9.67 -2.01 -13.75
CA GLU A 200 -9.49 -2.98 -14.82
C GLU A 200 -9.69 -4.41 -14.29
N PRO A 201 -10.62 -5.22 -14.87
CA PRO A 201 -10.87 -6.58 -14.41
C PRO A 201 -9.63 -7.48 -14.43
N SER A 202 -8.71 -7.26 -15.39
CA SER A 202 -7.46 -8.02 -15.52
C SER A 202 -6.43 -7.72 -14.43
N THR A 203 -6.55 -6.60 -13.71
CA THR A 203 -5.57 -6.15 -12.71
C THR A 203 -6.15 -5.96 -11.32
N THR A 204 -7.47 -5.78 -11.18
CA THR A 204 -8.11 -5.59 -9.87
C THR A 204 -7.81 -6.73 -8.90
N GLY A 205 -7.78 -7.98 -9.38
CA GLY A 205 -7.44 -9.17 -8.57
C GLY A 205 -5.96 -9.28 -8.18
N LEU A 206 -5.09 -8.41 -8.70
CA LEU A 206 -3.67 -8.42 -8.35
C LEU A 206 -3.37 -7.63 -7.06
N MET A 207 -4.30 -6.79 -6.62
CA MET A 207 -4.08 -5.85 -5.50
C MET A 207 -4.93 -6.22 -4.28
N ASP A 208 -4.35 -6.00 -3.10
CA ASP A 208 -5.02 -6.20 -1.81
C ASP A 208 -5.23 -4.86 -1.06
N GLY A 209 -4.85 -3.73 -1.64
CA GLY A 209 -5.13 -2.42 -1.06
C GLY A 209 -4.51 -1.24 -1.80
N LEU A 210 -5.08 -0.05 -1.55
CA LEU A 210 -4.62 1.24 -2.09
C LEU A 210 -4.37 2.25 -0.98
N VAL A 211 -3.31 3.04 -1.13
CA VAL A 211 -3.03 4.22 -0.30
C VAL A 211 -2.82 5.41 -1.23
N LEU A 212 -3.68 6.41 -1.14
CA LEU A 212 -3.70 7.60 -2.01
C LEU A 212 -3.21 8.81 -1.21
N LEU A 213 -2.06 9.36 -1.61
CA LEU A 213 -1.33 10.41 -0.89
C LEU A 213 -1.47 11.74 -1.66
N GLY A 214 -2.44 12.58 -1.28
CA GLY A 214 -2.76 13.80 -2.01
C GLY A 214 -3.18 13.53 -3.45
N GLY A 215 -3.88 12.42 -3.67
CA GLY A 215 -4.40 12.02 -4.97
C GLY A 215 -5.88 12.37 -5.13
N THR A 216 -6.41 12.12 -6.32
CA THR A 216 -7.83 12.31 -6.63
C THR A 216 -8.64 11.06 -6.33
N GLY A 217 -9.97 11.19 -6.31
CA GLY A 217 -10.89 10.07 -6.41
C GLY A 217 -11.07 9.59 -7.87
N ASP A 218 -11.91 8.56 -8.07
CA ASP A 218 -12.26 8.02 -9.40
C ASP A 218 -13.72 7.57 -9.44
N ALA A 219 -14.54 8.30 -10.21
CA ALA A 219 -15.97 8.02 -10.34
C ALA A 219 -16.25 6.69 -11.07
N ASP A 220 -15.37 6.29 -11.99
CA ASP A 220 -15.50 5.05 -12.73
C ASP A 220 -15.28 3.84 -11.82
N TYR A 221 -14.30 3.92 -10.92
CA TYR A 221 -14.08 2.89 -9.91
C TYR A 221 -15.30 2.78 -8.97
N LEU A 222 -15.86 3.91 -8.51
CA LEU A 222 -17.07 3.92 -7.69
C LEU A 222 -18.25 3.28 -8.42
N ARG A 223 -18.42 3.56 -9.71
CA ARG A 223 -19.47 2.94 -10.54
C ARG A 223 -19.26 1.43 -10.64
N ALA A 224 -18.05 0.99 -10.97
CA ALA A 224 -17.71 -0.43 -11.07
C ALA A 224 -17.90 -1.17 -9.72
N ARG A 225 -17.57 -0.51 -8.61
CA ARG A 225 -17.82 -1.06 -7.26
C ARG A 225 -19.32 -1.24 -6.97
N ARG A 226 -20.15 -0.26 -7.32
CA ARG A 226 -21.61 -0.35 -7.16
C ARG A 226 -22.25 -1.44 -8.01
N ALA A 227 -21.68 -1.67 -9.19
CA ALA A 227 -22.08 -2.75 -10.10
C ALA A 227 -21.48 -4.13 -9.74
N ALA A 228 -20.66 -4.20 -8.68
CA ALA A 228 -19.89 -5.40 -8.28
C ALA A 228 -18.95 -5.95 -9.38
N GLU A 229 -18.55 -5.11 -10.32
CA GLU A 229 -17.62 -5.49 -11.42
C GLU A 229 -16.17 -5.62 -10.94
N VAL A 230 -15.82 -4.98 -9.84
CA VAL A 230 -14.47 -5.03 -9.25
C VAL A 230 -14.51 -5.41 -7.76
N ALA A 231 -13.47 -6.11 -7.29
CA ALA A 231 -13.37 -6.54 -5.91
C ALA A 231 -13.27 -5.34 -4.93
N SER A 232 -13.79 -5.53 -3.71
CA SER A 232 -13.57 -4.58 -2.62
C SER A 232 -12.19 -4.79 -2.04
N ILE A 233 -11.37 -3.74 -2.06
CA ILE A 233 -10.07 -3.70 -1.39
C ILE A 233 -10.06 -2.55 -0.37
N PRO A 234 -9.28 -2.64 0.72
CA PRO A 234 -9.08 -1.52 1.63
C PRO A 234 -8.45 -0.33 0.90
N ILE A 235 -9.00 0.87 1.13
CA ILE A 235 -8.50 2.11 0.53
C ILE A 235 -8.27 3.15 1.62
N VAL A 236 -7.06 3.71 1.66
CA VAL A 236 -6.72 4.83 2.53
C VAL A 236 -6.47 6.07 1.66
N PHE A 237 -7.25 7.12 1.92
CA PHE A 237 -6.97 8.47 1.43
C PHE A 237 -6.23 9.25 2.50
N ALA A 238 -5.11 9.87 2.16
CA ALA A 238 -4.42 10.82 3.02
C ALA A 238 -4.33 12.15 2.27
N HIS A 239 -4.81 13.26 2.89
CA HIS A 239 -4.96 14.53 2.19
C HIS A 239 -4.62 15.73 3.08
N GLY A 240 -4.20 16.84 2.48
CA GLY A 240 -4.03 18.11 3.15
C GLY A 240 -5.29 18.98 2.98
N SER A 241 -5.78 19.65 4.03
CA SER A 241 -6.99 20.46 3.94
C SER A 241 -6.82 21.76 3.14
N ARG A 242 -5.55 22.13 2.85
CA ARG A 242 -5.18 23.29 2.02
C ARG A 242 -4.44 22.85 0.75
N ASP A 243 -4.75 21.67 0.23
CA ASP A 243 -4.19 21.18 -1.03
C ASP A 243 -4.69 22.05 -2.19
N PRO A 244 -3.79 22.73 -2.94
CA PRO A 244 -4.20 23.60 -4.05
C PRO A 244 -4.40 22.83 -5.36
N VAL A 245 -4.12 21.52 -5.41
CA VAL A 245 -4.14 20.71 -6.62
C VAL A 245 -5.42 19.88 -6.71
N PHE A 246 -5.78 19.21 -5.63
CA PHE A 246 -6.99 18.40 -5.54
C PHE A 246 -7.83 18.83 -4.32
N ASP A 247 -9.10 19.10 -4.58
CA ASP A 247 -10.05 19.46 -3.53
C ASP A 247 -10.31 18.26 -2.59
N TRP A 248 -9.95 18.42 -1.34
CA TRP A 248 -10.13 17.36 -0.34
C TRP A 248 -11.61 17.06 -0.04
N GLN A 249 -12.52 18.03 -0.21
CA GLN A 249 -13.95 17.81 -0.01
C GLN A 249 -14.51 16.87 -1.08
N ALA A 250 -14.09 17.04 -2.33
CA ALA A 250 -14.44 16.12 -3.42
C ALA A 250 -13.88 14.71 -3.17
N VAL A 251 -12.63 14.60 -2.68
CA VAL A 251 -12.02 13.31 -2.31
C VAL A 251 -12.76 12.69 -1.13
N ARG A 252 -13.17 13.48 -0.11
CA ARG A 252 -13.97 13.01 1.02
C ARG A 252 -15.33 12.47 0.57
N ALA A 253 -16.05 13.22 -0.27
CA ALA A 253 -17.35 12.77 -0.79
C ALA A 253 -17.24 11.42 -1.52
N GLN A 254 -16.15 11.20 -2.25
CA GLN A 254 -15.92 9.91 -2.87
C GLN A 254 -15.55 8.81 -1.87
N ALA A 255 -14.74 9.10 -0.86
CA ALA A 255 -14.44 8.14 0.20
C ALA A 255 -15.71 7.69 0.92
N ASP A 256 -16.60 8.64 1.26
CA ASP A 256 -17.89 8.38 1.88
C ASP A 256 -18.80 7.54 0.96
N ALA A 257 -18.84 7.86 -0.34
CA ALA A 257 -19.62 7.10 -1.31
C ALA A 257 -19.12 5.66 -1.53
N LEU A 258 -17.80 5.45 -1.47
CA LEU A 258 -17.20 4.11 -1.50
C LEU A 258 -17.52 3.33 -0.22
N GLY A 259 -17.46 3.98 0.96
CA GLY A 259 -17.88 3.38 2.23
C GLY A 259 -19.36 2.97 2.19
N ALA A 260 -20.26 3.85 1.72
CA ALA A 260 -21.69 3.56 1.53
C ALA A 260 -21.95 2.42 0.53
N ALA A 261 -21.02 2.17 -0.42
CA ALA A 261 -21.06 1.02 -1.33
C ALA A 261 -20.43 -0.25 -0.72
N GLY A 262 -20.26 -0.31 0.61
CA GLY A 262 -19.71 -1.46 1.32
C GLY A 262 -18.18 -1.59 1.21
N GLY A 263 -17.50 -0.53 0.81
CA GLY A 263 -16.02 -0.50 0.74
C GLY A 263 -15.41 -0.30 2.13
N ARG A 264 -14.26 -0.94 2.39
CA ARG A 264 -13.44 -0.65 3.56
C ARG A 264 -12.56 0.57 3.25
N VAL A 265 -12.97 1.74 3.69
CA VAL A 265 -12.35 3.02 3.34
C VAL A 265 -11.98 3.80 4.59
N ARG A 266 -10.83 4.49 4.57
CA ARG A 266 -10.42 5.45 5.58
C ARG A 266 -9.84 6.69 4.92
N MET A 267 -10.18 7.86 5.45
CA MET A 267 -9.58 9.13 5.06
C MET A 267 -8.90 9.80 6.25
N ASP A 268 -7.61 10.09 6.11
CA ASP A 268 -6.78 10.83 7.05
C ASP A 268 -6.52 12.24 6.49
N LEU A 269 -7.11 13.26 7.11
CA LEU A 269 -6.99 14.66 6.71
C LEU A 269 -6.01 15.40 7.62
N PHE A 270 -5.00 16.05 7.04
CA PHE A 270 -4.07 16.92 7.76
C PHE A 270 -4.56 18.36 7.69
N ASP A 271 -5.01 18.90 8.83
CA ASP A 271 -5.60 20.23 8.91
C ASP A 271 -4.57 21.33 8.72
N GLY A 272 -4.74 22.16 7.68
CA GLY A 272 -3.75 23.13 7.24
C GLY A 272 -2.66 22.57 6.33
N GLY A 273 -2.62 21.24 6.12
CA GLY A 273 -1.65 20.57 5.24
C GLY A 273 -1.85 20.93 3.76
N ILE A 274 -0.74 21.00 3.01
CA ILE A 274 -0.71 21.25 1.56
C ILE A 274 -0.51 19.94 0.78
N HIS A 275 -0.41 20.01 -0.54
CA HIS A 275 -0.33 18.86 -1.47
C HIS A 275 0.73 17.80 -1.10
N GLY A 276 1.94 18.21 -0.70
CA GLY A 276 3.01 17.28 -0.29
C GLY A 276 2.91 16.72 1.13
N THR A 277 1.98 17.23 1.94
CA THR A 277 1.85 16.87 3.37
C THR A 277 1.56 15.38 3.58
N PRO A 278 0.64 14.73 2.82
CA PRO A 278 0.33 13.32 3.03
C PRO A 278 1.54 12.39 2.90
N ILE A 279 2.39 12.60 1.90
CA ILE A 279 3.60 11.78 1.70
C ILE A 279 4.54 11.88 2.91
N ARG A 280 4.64 13.07 3.51
CA ARG A 280 5.48 13.35 4.66
C ARG A 280 4.91 12.81 5.97
N MET A 281 3.59 12.90 6.13
CA MET A 281 2.94 12.78 7.43
C MET A 281 2.22 11.47 7.66
N ILE A 282 1.87 10.70 6.63
CA ILE A 282 1.17 9.43 6.81
C ILE A 282 1.92 8.51 7.79
N ASP A 283 1.22 7.98 8.78
CA ASP A 283 1.75 6.93 9.64
C ASP A 283 1.62 5.57 8.94
N TRP A 284 2.70 5.14 8.32
CA TRP A 284 2.72 3.87 7.58
C TRP A 284 2.40 2.66 8.44
N ARG A 285 2.79 2.66 9.73
CA ARG A 285 2.50 1.53 10.61
C ARG A 285 1.01 1.44 10.92
N ASP A 286 0.39 2.56 11.29
CA ASP A 286 -1.05 2.65 11.52
C ASP A 286 -1.83 2.29 10.25
N THR A 287 -1.39 2.80 9.11
CA THR A 287 -2.02 2.55 7.81
C THR A 287 -1.98 1.07 7.42
N LEU A 288 -0.81 0.44 7.47
CA LEU A 288 -0.63 -0.95 7.05
C LEU A 288 -1.30 -1.94 8.03
N ASN A 289 -1.23 -1.69 9.36
CA ASN A 289 -1.95 -2.52 10.33
C ASN A 289 -3.48 -2.36 10.24
N TRP A 290 -3.98 -1.19 9.80
CA TRP A 290 -5.39 -1.03 9.53
C TRP A 290 -5.82 -1.80 8.28
N MET A 291 -4.97 -1.97 7.28
CA MET A 291 -5.30 -2.65 6.03
C MET A 291 -5.34 -4.17 6.18
N PHE A 292 -4.51 -4.77 7.04
CA PHE A 292 -4.30 -6.22 7.21
C PHE A 292 -4.52 -6.69 8.63
#